data_a18ac2588a426842306da47a529bf173
#
_entry.id   a18ac2588a426842306da47a529bf173
#
_cell.length_a   1.000
_cell.length_b   1.000
_cell.length_c   1.000
_cell.angle_alpha   90.00
_cell.angle_beta   90.00
_cell.angle_gamma   90.00
#
_symmetry.space_group_name_H-M   'P 1'
#
loop_
_entity.id
_entity.type
_entity.pdbx_description
1 polymer ?
#
loop_
_entity_poly.entity_id
_entity_poly.type
_entity_poly.pdbx_seq_one_letter_code
_entity_poly.pdbx_strand_id
1 'polypeptide(L)'
;MRHSVINPGFAVTRPPVRAVTTGSKLTAARFTGALLAVCLLAQRFAVPVGSKELSVAAPIGLLLAAWGVGVQVLVIDRRRAACFLGICTMAMIATAAHANMPVSIAPRISLFSLVYWLAISGVATLRFREKMSEARFFDIVSTWLVIVAAAGVLAFIGQFVGLTLFTFSHLVPARWLIERQYAVVIPLPGTSILRANGFFLVEPSVFSQFMAVGIVIEWLTFRRLPRMLLFLTGLLTSVSGTGWLVLATFLARSVLTGSPRNVLRVLALIAICIAAITAAGVLLPTITASLFDRVHELSQPGSSGYARFITPFMALHRVLRDAPAWSVLTGLGPGASQALLLPFRYQLNTPIKILMEYGVFGLSSYAGLLLLARRSARQSALLVPLLVLLMFTGGYQEFPPILFPVVLMTTVAFLGTAAEPLPGGRRPPP
;
A
#
# COMPACT_ATOMS: atom_id res chain seq x y z
N MET A 1 53.71 47.93 -28.84
CA MET A 1 52.88 48.57 -27.80
C MET A 1 51.49 48.05 -27.89
N ARG A 2 51.11 47.17 -26.99
CA ARG A 2 49.68 46.61 -26.86
C ARG A 2 49.14 47.07 -25.52
N HIS A 3 48.15 47.94 -25.51
CA HIS A 3 47.48 48.42 -24.35
C HIS A 3 46.45 47.32 -23.92
N SER A 4 46.59 46.75 -22.73
CA SER A 4 45.62 45.89 -22.06
C SER A 4 44.61 46.80 -21.34
N VAL A 5 43.35 46.71 -21.77
CA VAL A 5 42.22 47.34 -21.11
C VAL A 5 41.77 46.45 -19.97
N ILE A 6 41.98 46.90 -18.74
CA ILE A 6 41.47 46.24 -17.51
C ILE A 6 39.99 46.60 -17.36
N ASN A 7 39.14 45.63 -17.41
CA ASN A 7 37.70 45.75 -17.20
C ASN A 7 37.40 45.56 -15.69
N PRO A 8 36.90 46.57 -14.93
CA PRO A 8 36.58 46.43 -13.52
C PRO A 8 35.24 45.67 -13.37
N GLY A 9 35.33 44.38 -13.03
CA GLY A 9 34.18 43.56 -12.78
C GLY A 9 33.36 44.10 -11.61
N PHE A 10 32.12 44.46 -11.88
CA PHE A 10 31.10 44.74 -10.86
C PHE A 10 30.82 43.46 -10.06
N ALA A 11 31.36 43.37 -8.84
CA ALA A 11 30.99 42.38 -7.86
C ALA A 11 29.57 42.68 -7.35
N VAL A 12 28.57 41.98 -7.90
CA VAL A 12 27.23 42.01 -7.38
C VAL A 12 27.25 41.21 -6.05
N THR A 13 27.39 41.92 -4.95
CA THR A 13 27.26 41.40 -3.60
C THR A 13 25.78 40.97 -3.41
N ARG A 14 25.53 39.68 -3.47
CA ARG A 14 24.23 39.11 -3.08
C ARG A 14 23.99 39.46 -1.60
N PRO A 15 22.86 40.06 -1.25
CA PRO A 15 22.53 40.33 0.15
C PRO A 15 22.53 39.00 0.92
N PRO A 16 23.03 38.98 2.16
CA PRO A 16 23.03 37.79 2.99
C PRO A 16 21.59 37.31 3.14
N VAL A 17 21.32 36.10 2.68
CA VAL A 17 20.04 35.42 2.91
C VAL A 17 19.85 35.36 4.43
N ARG A 18 18.98 36.21 4.96
CA ARG A 18 18.61 36.21 6.36
C ARG A 18 18.22 34.78 6.73
N ALA A 19 19.00 34.18 7.63
CA ALA A 19 18.65 32.93 8.29
C ALA A 19 17.33 33.16 9.03
N VAL A 20 16.23 32.64 8.46
CA VAL A 20 14.93 32.64 9.11
C VAL A 20 15.07 31.80 10.37
N THR A 21 14.95 32.48 11.50
CA THR A 21 15.02 31.92 12.86
C THR A 21 14.14 30.70 13.03
N THR A 22 14.70 29.70 13.59
CA THR A 22 14.24 28.35 13.85
C THR A 22 13.09 28.28 14.85
N GLY A 23 11.87 28.48 14.39
CA GLY A 23 10.74 27.76 14.98
C GLY A 23 10.97 26.26 14.71
N SER A 24 10.61 25.38 15.62
CA SER A 24 10.85 23.93 15.53
C SER A 24 10.40 23.39 14.18
N LYS A 25 11.34 23.30 13.24
CA LYS A 25 11.04 22.84 11.87
C LYS A 25 10.54 21.43 11.96
N LEU A 26 9.33 21.18 11.51
CA LEU A 26 8.81 19.85 11.34
C LEU A 26 9.73 19.11 10.37
N THR A 27 10.46 18.13 10.87
CA THR A 27 11.39 17.35 10.06
C THR A 27 10.62 16.33 9.20
N ALA A 28 11.16 15.98 8.02
CA ALA A 28 10.59 14.94 7.17
C ALA A 28 10.32 13.64 7.95
N ALA A 29 11.18 13.30 8.93
CA ALA A 29 11.02 12.12 9.77
C ALA A 29 9.79 12.20 10.68
N ARG A 30 9.55 13.33 11.36
CA ARG A 30 8.36 13.54 12.21
C ARG A 30 7.09 13.55 11.39
N PHE A 31 7.12 14.19 10.22
CA PHE A 31 6.00 14.21 9.30
C PHE A 31 5.65 12.80 8.82
N THR A 32 6.65 12.00 8.42
CA THR A 32 6.47 10.60 8.02
C THR A 32 5.85 9.79 9.16
N GLY A 33 6.34 9.96 10.38
CA GLY A 33 5.80 9.28 11.56
C GLY A 33 4.33 9.61 11.79
N ALA A 34 3.96 10.91 11.75
CA ALA A 34 2.56 11.35 11.91
C ALA A 34 1.64 10.78 10.83
N LEU A 35 2.11 10.79 9.58
CA LEU A 35 1.35 10.28 8.46
C LEU A 35 1.12 8.77 8.54
N LEU A 36 2.16 8.01 8.90
CA LEU A 36 2.04 6.56 9.13
C LEU A 36 1.14 6.25 10.33
N ALA A 37 1.22 7.04 11.40
CA ALA A 37 0.31 6.90 12.54
C ALA A 37 -1.15 6.98 12.09
N VAL A 38 -1.51 8.03 11.36
CA VAL A 38 -2.87 8.20 10.83
C VAL A 38 -3.24 7.03 9.92
N CYS A 39 -2.39 6.69 8.97
CA CYS A 39 -2.66 5.62 8.00
C CYS A 39 -2.81 4.24 8.65
N LEU A 40 -2.08 3.94 9.71
CA LEU A 40 -2.10 2.63 10.35
C LEU A 40 -3.11 2.55 11.51
N LEU A 41 -3.22 3.60 12.34
CA LEU A 41 -4.04 3.54 13.54
C LEU A 41 -5.47 4.02 13.32
N ALA A 42 -5.73 4.87 12.30
CA ALA A 42 -7.04 5.44 12.06
C ALA A 42 -7.90 4.68 11.02
N GLN A 43 -7.44 3.53 10.53
CA GLN A 43 -8.13 2.81 9.43
C GLN A 43 -9.56 2.41 9.79
N ARG A 44 -9.80 2.02 11.03
CA ARG A 44 -11.10 1.51 11.49
C ARG A 44 -12.10 2.60 11.84
N PHE A 45 -11.64 3.83 12.04
CA PHE A 45 -12.53 4.94 12.33
C PHE A 45 -13.16 5.47 11.04
N ALA A 46 -14.44 5.75 11.08
CA ALA A 46 -15.22 6.19 9.94
C ALA A 46 -16.18 7.31 10.29
N VAL A 47 -16.54 8.09 9.28
CA VAL A 47 -17.64 9.05 9.34
C VAL A 47 -18.79 8.50 8.49
N PRO A 48 -20.01 8.44 9.02
CA PRO A 48 -21.16 8.03 8.22
C PRO A 48 -21.47 9.10 7.17
N VAL A 49 -21.50 8.69 5.89
CA VAL A 49 -21.87 9.56 4.76
C VAL A 49 -23.00 8.89 3.99
N GLY A 50 -24.24 9.27 4.28
CA GLY A 50 -25.41 8.59 3.77
C GLY A 50 -25.48 7.14 4.24
N SER A 51 -25.59 6.20 3.31
CA SER A 51 -25.61 4.75 3.59
C SER A 51 -24.21 4.12 3.63
N LYS A 52 -23.15 4.90 3.44
CA LYS A 52 -21.75 4.43 3.41
C LYS A 52 -20.96 4.97 4.58
N GLU A 53 -19.90 4.25 4.93
CA GLU A 53 -18.92 4.63 5.95
C GLU A 53 -17.64 5.07 5.24
N LEU A 54 -17.20 6.33 5.46
CA LEU A 54 -15.94 6.83 4.93
C LEU A 54 -14.88 6.79 6.02
N SER A 55 -13.80 6.03 5.80
CA SER A 55 -12.67 6.01 6.74
C SER A 55 -12.06 7.40 6.92
N VAL A 56 -11.83 7.80 8.17
CA VAL A 56 -11.19 9.06 8.51
C VAL A 56 -9.70 9.10 8.14
N ALA A 57 -9.06 7.96 7.96
CA ALA A 57 -7.64 7.89 7.62
C ALA A 57 -7.33 8.59 6.28
N ALA A 58 -8.20 8.43 5.27
CA ALA A 58 -7.98 9.05 3.97
C ALA A 58 -8.08 10.58 3.99
N PRO A 59 -9.19 11.21 4.46
CA PRO A 59 -9.28 12.66 4.50
C PRO A 59 -8.22 13.29 5.43
N ILE A 60 -7.94 12.71 6.60
CA ILE A 60 -6.89 13.22 7.49
C ILE A 60 -5.52 13.12 6.82
N GLY A 61 -5.21 12.00 6.16
CA GLY A 61 -3.97 11.86 5.42
C GLY A 61 -3.82 12.84 4.26
N LEU A 62 -4.90 13.13 3.52
CA LEU A 62 -4.91 14.14 2.47
C LEU A 62 -4.69 15.56 3.05
N LEU A 63 -5.33 15.88 4.17
CA LEU A 63 -5.12 17.15 4.88
C LEU A 63 -3.68 17.29 5.39
N LEU A 64 -3.10 16.21 5.95
CA LEU A 64 -1.70 16.18 6.33
C LEU A 64 -0.78 16.39 5.12
N ALA A 65 -1.06 15.75 3.99
CA ALA A 65 -0.28 15.95 2.77
C ALA A 65 -0.35 17.40 2.28
N ALA A 66 -1.54 17.99 2.25
CA ALA A 66 -1.74 19.39 1.90
C ALA A 66 -1.01 20.33 2.87
N TRP A 67 -1.12 20.08 4.18
CA TRP A 67 -0.37 20.82 5.19
C TRP A 67 1.14 20.68 5.00
N GLY A 68 1.64 19.45 4.71
CA GLY A 68 3.05 19.20 4.41
C GLY A 68 3.57 20.01 3.23
N VAL A 69 2.74 20.24 2.21
CA VAL A 69 3.06 21.15 1.09
C VAL A 69 3.07 22.61 1.57
N GLY A 70 2.07 23.04 2.34
CA GLY A 70 1.98 24.39 2.88
C GLY A 70 3.19 24.79 3.74
N VAL A 71 3.65 23.87 4.60
CA VAL A 71 4.84 24.08 5.45
C VAL A 71 6.15 23.72 4.74
N GLN A 72 6.12 23.42 3.44
CA GLN A 72 7.27 23.14 2.61
C GLN A 72 8.09 21.91 3.00
N VAL A 73 7.53 20.96 3.75
CA VAL A 73 8.11 19.64 4.03
C VAL A 73 8.00 18.75 2.80
N LEU A 74 6.86 18.87 2.09
CA LEU A 74 6.60 18.20 0.83
C LEU A 74 6.63 19.21 -0.31
N VAL A 75 7.11 18.77 -1.48
CA VAL A 75 7.11 19.54 -2.74
C VAL A 75 6.66 18.65 -3.89
N ILE A 76 6.13 19.25 -4.95
CA ILE A 76 5.68 18.54 -6.13
C ILE A 76 6.90 18.10 -6.97
N ASP A 77 6.95 16.83 -7.34
CA ASP A 77 7.91 16.31 -8.31
C ASP A 77 7.36 16.50 -9.73
N ARG A 78 8.07 17.30 -10.55
CA ARG A 78 7.61 17.66 -11.90
C ARG A 78 7.36 16.47 -12.82
N ARG A 79 8.21 15.43 -12.77
CA ARG A 79 8.07 14.25 -13.64
C ARG A 79 6.81 13.46 -13.33
N ARG A 80 6.48 13.35 -12.04
CA ARG A 80 5.26 12.68 -11.60
C ARG A 80 4.03 13.52 -11.82
N ALA A 81 4.14 14.84 -11.63
CA ALA A 81 3.07 15.74 -11.99
C ALA A 81 2.69 15.59 -13.47
N ALA A 82 3.66 15.35 -14.36
CA ALA A 82 3.38 15.05 -15.77
C ALA A 82 2.59 13.74 -15.95
N CYS A 83 2.99 12.65 -15.26
CA CYS A 83 2.21 11.41 -15.26
C CYS A 83 0.81 11.60 -14.67
N PHE A 84 0.69 12.38 -13.61
CA PHE A 84 -0.60 12.70 -12.99
C PHE A 84 -1.51 13.50 -13.92
N LEU A 85 -0.96 14.45 -14.69
CA LEU A 85 -1.72 15.14 -15.74
C LEU A 85 -2.24 14.15 -16.78
N GLY A 86 -1.44 13.16 -17.17
CA GLY A 86 -1.90 12.06 -18.02
C GLY A 86 -3.08 11.29 -17.40
N ILE A 87 -3.02 11.00 -16.10
CA ILE A 87 -4.14 10.38 -15.36
C ILE A 87 -5.39 11.27 -15.40
N CYS A 88 -5.25 12.57 -15.13
CA CYS A 88 -6.36 13.52 -15.17
C CYS A 88 -6.99 13.59 -16.58
N THR A 89 -6.16 13.66 -17.61
CA THR A 89 -6.63 13.70 -19.01
C THR A 89 -7.41 12.44 -19.35
N MET A 90 -6.89 11.27 -18.98
CA MET A 90 -7.60 10.00 -19.24
C MET A 90 -8.88 9.88 -18.42
N ALA A 91 -8.91 10.40 -17.21
CA ALA A 91 -10.12 10.45 -16.40
C ALA A 91 -11.21 11.34 -17.05
N MET A 92 -10.83 12.45 -17.62
CA MET A 92 -11.76 13.32 -18.38
C MET A 92 -12.26 12.63 -19.65
N ILE A 93 -11.36 12.02 -20.42
CA ILE A 93 -11.73 11.27 -21.66
C ILE A 93 -12.65 10.11 -21.30
N ALA A 94 -12.33 9.32 -20.28
CA ALA A 94 -13.17 8.20 -19.86
C ALA A 94 -14.56 8.66 -19.39
N THR A 95 -14.64 9.81 -18.69
CA THR A 95 -15.90 10.38 -18.24
C THR A 95 -16.75 10.87 -19.43
N ALA A 96 -16.13 11.53 -20.41
CA ALA A 96 -16.83 11.96 -21.63
C ALA A 96 -17.25 10.77 -22.50
N ALA A 97 -16.39 9.79 -22.65
CA ALA A 97 -16.65 8.58 -23.42
C ALA A 97 -17.81 7.74 -22.83
N HIS A 98 -18.03 7.82 -21.51
CA HIS A 98 -19.12 7.10 -20.84
C HIS A 98 -20.49 7.39 -21.43
N ALA A 99 -20.74 8.59 -21.94
CA ALA A 99 -22.01 8.97 -22.56
C ALA A 99 -22.39 8.06 -23.75
N ASN A 100 -21.39 7.42 -24.39
CA ASN A 100 -21.58 6.52 -25.53
C ASN A 100 -21.55 5.03 -25.12
N MET A 101 -21.55 4.73 -23.80
CA MET A 101 -21.52 3.34 -23.33
C MET A 101 -22.93 2.74 -23.25
N PRO A 102 -23.09 1.46 -23.59
CA PRO A 102 -24.34 0.75 -23.34
C PRO A 102 -24.66 0.72 -21.85
N VAL A 103 -25.91 1.08 -21.49
CA VAL A 103 -26.38 1.10 -20.08
C VAL A 103 -26.25 -0.29 -19.42
N SER A 104 -26.35 -1.37 -20.21
CA SER A 104 -26.18 -2.75 -19.73
C SER A 104 -24.77 -3.04 -19.21
N ILE A 105 -23.76 -2.32 -19.69
CA ILE A 105 -22.35 -2.51 -19.32
C ILE A 105 -21.89 -1.46 -18.31
N ALA A 106 -22.29 -0.21 -18.50
CA ALA A 106 -21.90 0.91 -17.68
C ALA A 106 -23.12 1.79 -17.34
N PRO A 107 -23.98 1.36 -16.40
CA PRO A 107 -25.25 2.05 -16.14
C PRO A 107 -25.05 3.42 -15.49
N ARG A 108 -23.92 3.67 -14.83
CA ARG A 108 -23.62 4.94 -14.18
C ARG A 108 -22.14 5.12 -13.89
N ILE A 109 -21.73 6.38 -13.73
CA ILE A 109 -20.42 6.76 -13.21
C ILE A 109 -20.53 7.22 -11.75
N SER A 110 -19.40 7.27 -11.06
CA SER A 110 -19.27 7.76 -9.68
C SER A 110 -18.26 8.91 -9.62
N LEU A 111 -18.75 10.13 -9.50
CA LEU A 111 -17.88 11.31 -9.30
C LEU A 111 -17.09 11.20 -8.00
N PHE A 112 -17.63 10.56 -6.97
CA PHE A 112 -16.89 10.29 -5.74
C PHE A 112 -15.67 9.39 -6.00
N SER A 113 -15.84 8.31 -6.77
CA SER A 113 -14.72 7.43 -7.15
C SER A 113 -13.65 8.20 -7.95
N LEU A 114 -14.07 9.08 -8.85
CA LEU A 114 -13.19 9.94 -9.64
C LEU A 114 -12.37 10.88 -8.73
N VAL A 115 -13.03 11.70 -7.93
CA VAL A 115 -12.37 12.69 -7.07
C VAL A 115 -11.43 11.98 -6.08
N TYR A 116 -11.89 10.88 -5.50
CA TYR A 116 -11.09 10.10 -4.57
C TYR A 116 -9.82 9.54 -5.22
N TRP A 117 -9.96 8.92 -6.41
CA TRP A 117 -8.82 8.38 -7.16
C TRP A 117 -7.82 9.47 -7.57
N LEU A 118 -8.31 10.62 -8.05
CA LEU A 118 -7.45 11.75 -8.39
C LEU A 118 -6.74 12.31 -7.16
N ALA A 119 -7.42 12.43 -6.02
CA ALA A 119 -6.81 12.92 -4.79
C ALA A 119 -5.66 12.01 -4.32
N ILE A 120 -5.88 10.70 -4.29
CA ILE A 120 -4.85 9.72 -3.90
C ILE A 120 -3.68 9.70 -4.91
N SER A 121 -3.98 9.72 -6.21
CA SER A 121 -2.94 9.76 -7.26
C SER A 121 -2.17 11.08 -7.22
N GLY A 122 -2.83 12.18 -6.84
CA GLY A 122 -2.21 13.48 -6.63
C GLY A 122 -1.17 13.45 -5.50
N VAL A 123 -1.46 12.76 -4.38
CA VAL A 123 -0.48 12.57 -3.30
C VAL A 123 0.79 11.89 -3.81
N ALA A 124 0.66 10.99 -4.77
CA ALA A 124 1.79 10.29 -5.37
C ALA A 124 2.73 11.20 -6.17
N THR A 125 2.35 12.45 -6.46
CA THR A 125 3.23 13.45 -7.09
C THR A 125 4.17 14.12 -6.11
N LEU A 126 3.94 13.96 -4.80
CA LEU A 126 4.69 14.65 -3.76
C LEU A 126 6.02 13.95 -3.46
N ARG A 127 7.01 14.73 -3.04
CA ARG A 127 8.29 14.25 -2.50
C ARG A 127 8.73 15.10 -1.32
N PHE A 128 9.58 14.57 -0.46
CA PHE A 128 10.20 15.37 0.59
C PHE A 128 11.12 16.42 -0.01
N ARG A 129 11.06 17.65 0.53
CA ARG A 129 12.00 18.74 0.19
C ARG A 129 13.37 18.43 0.74
N GLU A 130 13.44 18.03 2.01
CA GLU A 130 14.70 17.65 2.66
C GLU A 130 14.98 16.18 2.38
N LYS A 131 16.26 15.86 2.18
CA LYS A 131 16.69 14.49 2.01
C LYS A 131 16.59 13.78 3.36
N MET A 132 15.83 12.70 3.40
CA MET A 132 15.84 11.76 4.50
C MET A 132 16.59 10.51 4.04
N SER A 133 17.46 9.95 4.88
CA SER A 133 18.15 8.71 4.52
C SER A 133 17.15 7.56 4.42
N GLU A 134 17.38 6.67 3.46
CA GLU A 134 16.55 5.48 3.24
C GLU A 134 16.46 4.62 4.50
N ALA A 135 17.58 4.47 5.22
CA ALA A 135 17.62 3.74 6.48
C ALA A 135 16.71 4.37 7.53
N ARG A 136 16.72 5.69 7.68
CA ARG A 136 15.86 6.40 8.64
C ARG A 136 14.38 6.23 8.29
N PHE A 137 14.06 6.31 7.01
CA PHE A 137 12.68 6.07 6.56
C PHE A 137 12.22 4.65 6.90
N PHE A 138 12.99 3.63 6.54
CA PHE A 138 12.64 2.25 6.83
C PHE A 138 12.59 1.95 8.34
N ASP A 139 13.41 2.62 9.14
CA ASP A 139 13.34 2.48 10.59
C ASP A 139 12.02 3.03 11.16
N ILE A 140 11.56 4.17 10.66
CA ILE A 140 10.26 4.75 11.05
C ILE A 140 9.13 3.79 10.64
N VAL A 141 9.12 3.30 9.40
CA VAL A 141 8.10 2.35 8.92
C VAL A 141 8.11 1.08 9.77
N SER A 142 9.28 0.46 9.95
CA SER A 142 9.41 -0.76 10.75
C SER A 142 8.93 -0.55 12.19
N THR A 143 9.23 0.60 12.79
CA THR A 143 8.78 0.91 14.16
C THR A 143 7.26 0.98 14.27
N TRP A 144 6.58 1.63 13.31
CA TRP A 144 5.12 1.66 13.28
C TRP A 144 4.52 0.27 13.03
N LEU A 145 5.14 -0.53 12.17
CA LEU A 145 4.71 -1.91 11.94
C LEU A 145 4.92 -2.79 13.18
N VAL A 146 5.96 -2.56 13.99
CA VAL A 146 6.16 -3.24 15.28
C VAL A 146 5.01 -2.93 16.24
N ILE A 147 4.55 -1.68 16.32
CA ILE A 147 3.42 -1.30 17.18
C ILE A 147 2.16 -2.06 16.75
N VAL A 148 1.86 -2.09 15.45
CA VAL A 148 0.71 -2.81 14.90
C VAL A 148 0.84 -4.32 15.10
N ALA A 149 2.05 -4.88 14.91
CA ALA A 149 2.33 -6.29 15.13
C ALA A 149 2.12 -6.69 16.58
N ALA A 150 2.69 -5.91 17.51
CA ALA A 150 2.54 -6.15 18.95
C ALA A 150 1.06 -6.09 19.36
N ALA A 151 0.32 -5.08 18.92
CA ALA A 151 -1.10 -4.97 19.20
C ALA A 151 -1.90 -6.16 18.67
N GLY A 152 -1.63 -6.59 17.43
CA GLY A 152 -2.32 -7.74 16.82
C GLY A 152 -2.00 -9.07 17.49
N VAL A 153 -0.74 -9.30 17.84
CA VAL A 153 -0.31 -10.53 18.55
C VAL A 153 -0.86 -10.56 19.99
N LEU A 154 -0.83 -9.42 20.70
CA LEU A 154 -1.40 -9.32 22.05
C LEU A 154 -2.92 -9.54 22.02
N ALA A 155 -3.63 -8.96 21.06
CA ALA A 155 -5.05 -9.21 20.89
C ALA A 155 -5.34 -10.69 20.61
N PHE A 156 -4.53 -11.34 19.76
CA PHE A 156 -4.65 -12.77 19.47
C PHE A 156 -4.40 -13.64 20.70
N ILE A 157 -3.37 -13.37 21.50
CA ILE A 157 -3.08 -14.10 22.73
C ILE A 157 -4.16 -13.83 23.78
N GLY A 158 -4.62 -12.58 23.89
CA GLY A 158 -5.62 -12.16 24.88
C GLY A 158 -6.93 -12.97 24.82
N GLN A 159 -7.33 -13.44 23.64
CA GLN A 159 -8.56 -14.25 23.53
C GLN A 159 -8.50 -15.56 24.32
N PHE A 160 -7.33 -16.15 24.51
CA PHE A 160 -7.16 -17.41 25.26
C PHE A 160 -7.28 -17.21 26.79
N VAL A 161 -7.22 -15.95 27.23
CA VAL A 161 -7.47 -15.57 28.64
C VAL A 161 -8.77 -14.78 28.79
N GLY A 162 -9.68 -14.88 27.79
CA GLY A 162 -11.00 -14.26 27.83
C GLY A 162 -11.05 -12.78 27.47
N LEU A 163 -9.95 -12.19 27.01
CA LEU A 163 -9.89 -10.79 26.55
C LEU A 163 -10.22 -10.70 25.06
N THR A 164 -11.41 -10.22 24.69
CA THR A 164 -11.83 -10.05 23.30
C THR A 164 -11.46 -8.66 22.76
N LEU A 165 -10.16 -8.40 22.58
CA LEU A 165 -9.61 -7.11 22.11
C LEU A 165 -9.57 -7.02 20.57
N PHE A 166 -10.64 -7.42 19.86
CA PHE A 166 -10.65 -7.42 18.40
C PHE A 166 -11.46 -6.26 17.79
N THR A 167 -12.19 -5.54 18.60
CA THR A 167 -13.09 -4.47 18.14
C THR A 167 -13.05 -3.27 19.07
N PHE A 168 -13.25 -2.08 18.49
CA PHE A 168 -13.43 -0.85 19.25
C PHE A 168 -14.88 -0.61 19.69
N SER A 169 -15.81 -1.52 19.42
CA SER A 169 -17.25 -1.33 19.67
C SER A 169 -17.59 -1.06 21.13
N HIS A 170 -16.73 -1.47 22.06
CA HIS A 170 -16.89 -1.18 23.51
C HIS A 170 -16.47 0.26 23.87
N LEU A 171 -15.65 0.91 23.05
CA LEU A 171 -15.09 2.24 23.30
C LEU A 171 -15.72 3.32 22.40
N VAL A 172 -16.13 2.92 21.20
CA VAL A 172 -16.59 3.84 20.16
C VAL A 172 -17.94 3.33 19.61
N PRO A 173 -18.94 4.19 19.46
CA PRO A 173 -20.22 3.80 18.84
C PRO A 173 -20.00 3.20 17.43
N ALA A 174 -20.72 2.14 17.09
CA ALA A 174 -20.56 1.36 15.84
C ALA A 174 -20.69 2.25 14.58
N ARG A 175 -21.45 3.32 14.62
CA ARG A 175 -21.58 4.29 13.51
C ARG A 175 -20.30 5.05 13.15
N TRP A 176 -19.32 5.06 14.04
CA TRP A 176 -18.00 5.68 13.83
C TRP A 176 -16.91 4.66 13.51
N LEU A 177 -17.30 3.40 13.30
CA LEU A 177 -16.41 2.30 12.95
C LEU A 177 -16.78 1.75 11.57
N ILE A 178 -15.77 1.40 10.77
CA ILE A 178 -15.94 0.85 9.42
C ILE A 178 -16.28 -0.66 9.43
N GLU A 179 -16.90 -1.14 10.50
CA GLU A 179 -17.08 -2.58 10.74
C GLU A 179 -18.17 -3.23 9.85
N ARG A 180 -19.09 -2.44 9.28
CA ARG A 180 -20.14 -2.96 8.40
C ARG A 180 -19.67 -3.35 7.01
N GLN A 181 -18.62 -2.70 6.54
CA GLN A 181 -18.10 -2.90 5.18
C GLN A 181 -16.97 -3.93 5.11
N TYR A 182 -16.35 -4.24 6.25
CA TYR A 182 -15.16 -5.10 6.33
C TYR A 182 -15.36 -6.23 7.32
N ALA A 183 -14.81 -7.38 6.99
CA ALA A 183 -14.74 -8.50 7.90
C ALA A 183 -13.62 -8.30 8.95
N VAL A 184 -13.88 -7.41 9.91
CA VAL A 184 -12.90 -7.05 10.96
C VAL A 184 -12.63 -8.21 11.88
N VAL A 185 -13.68 -8.96 12.25
CA VAL A 185 -13.61 -10.12 13.13
C VAL A 185 -13.93 -11.36 12.33
N ILE A 186 -12.93 -12.18 12.07
CA ILE A 186 -13.07 -13.41 11.27
C ILE A 186 -12.62 -14.59 12.14
N PRO A 187 -13.50 -15.51 12.47
CA PRO A 187 -13.11 -16.74 13.15
C PRO A 187 -12.35 -17.68 12.20
N LEU A 188 -11.55 -18.56 12.77
CA LEU A 188 -11.01 -19.70 12.05
C LEU A 188 -12.15 -20.70 11.77
N PRO A 189 -12.18 -21.33 10.59
CA PRO A 189 -13.21 -22.29 10.24
C PRO A 189 -13.35 -23.37 11.32
N GLY A 190 -14.60 -23.64 11.74
CA GLY A 190 -14.90 -24.68 12.75
C GLY A 190 -14.46 -24.36 14.18
N THR A 191 -14.03 -23.11 14.47
CA THR A 191 -13.59 -22.72 15.82
C THR A 191 -14.14 -21.37 16.25
N SER A 192 -14.03 -21.07 17.56
CA SER A 192 -14.27 -19.72 18.11
C SER A 192 -13.04 -18.83 18.10
N ILE A 193 -11.89 -19.33 17.64
CA ILE A 193 -10.62 -18.59 17.63
C ILE A 193 -10.67 -17.54 16.53
N LEU A 194 -10.42 -16.28 16.88
CA LEU A 194 -10.40 -15.14 15.97
C LEU A 194 -9.01 -14.94 15.39
N ARG A 195 -8.96 -14.58 14.10
CA ARG A 195 -7.70 -14.25 13.41
C ARG A 195 -7.18 -12.90 13.84
N ALA A 196 -5.87 -12.77 14.00
CA ALA A 196 -5.25 -11.47 14.27
C ALA A 196 -5.47 -10.49 13.11
N ASN A 197 -5.97 -9.30 13.41
CA ASN A 197 -6.22 -8.22 12.45
C ASN A 197 -5.34 -6.98 12.69
N GLY A 198 -4.32 -7.07 13.57
CA GLY A 198 -3.46 -5.94 13.94
C GLY A 198 -4.14 -4.91 14.83
N PHE A 199 -5.31 -5.22 15.39
CA PHE A 199 -6.17 -4.37 16.23
C PHE A 199 -6.66 -3.09 15.53
N PHE A 200 -5.78 -2.33 14.90
CA PHE A 200 -6.08 -1.06 14.21
C PHE A 200 -6.48 -1.24 12.75
N LEU A 201 -6.20 -2.39 12.15
CA LEU A 201 -6.39 -2.61 10.73
C LEU A 201 -7.77 -3.23 10.44
N VAL A 202 -8.26 -3.01 9.24
CA VAL A 202 -9.64 -3.38 8.86
C VAL A 202 -9.85 -4.88 8.68
N GLU A 203 -8.81 -5.64 8.33
CA GLU A 203 -8.90 -7.07 8.05
C GLU A 203 -7.61 -7.83 8.40
N PRO A 204 -7.70 -9.14 8.76
CA PRO A 204 -6.53 -10.00 8.90
C PRO A 204 -5.66 -10.08 7.65
N SER A 205 -6.25 -9.98 6.46
CA SER A 205 -5.52 -9.98 5.19
C SER A 205 -4.58 -8.78 5.05
N VAL A 206 -5.03 -7.59 5.46
CA VAL A 206 -4.22 -6.35 5.47
C VAL A 206 -3.10 -6.47 6.49
N PHE A 207 -3.42 -6.97 7.68
CA PHE A 207 -2.44 -7.20 8.72
C PHE A 207 -1.30 -8.11 8.24
N SER A 208 -1.64 -9.25 7.63
CA SER A 208 -0.65 -10.18 7.11
C SER A 208 0.29 -9.55 6.07
N GLN A 209 -0.24 -8.70 5.20
CA GLN A 209 0.54 -8.00 4.18
C GLN A 209 1.55 -7.03 4.79
N PHE A 210 1.13 -6.24 5.79
CA PHE A 210 2.03 -5.35 6.52
C PHE A 210 3.10 -6.11 7.30
N MET A 211 2.76 -7.26 7.87
CA MET A 211 3.75 -8.12 8.53
C MET A 211 4.80 -8.62 7.54
N ALA A 212 4.40 -9.07 6.36
CA ALA A 212 5.31 -9.47 5.30
C ALA A 212 6.21 -8.29 4.85
N VAL A 213 5.66 -7.09 4.68
CA VAL A 213 6.45 -5.87 4.39
C VAL A 213 7.45 -5.58 5.51
N GLY A 214 7.06 -5.74 6.78
CA GLY A 214 7.95 -5.59 7.93
C GLY A 214 9.13 -6.56 7.88
N ILE A 215 8.88 -7.84 7.58
CA ILE A 215 9.93 -8.86 7.39
C ILE A 215 10.89 -8.42 6.26
N VAL A 216 10.36 -7.98 5.12
CA VAL A 216 11.18 -7.56 3.97
C VAL A 216 12.05 -6.34 4.31
N ILE A 217 11.50 -5.34 5.00
CA ILE A 217 12.25 -4.15 5.45
C ILE A 217 13.39 -4.56 6.37
N GLU A 218 13.11 -5.36 7.41
CA GLU A 218 14.13 -5.81 8.34
C GLU A 218 15.21 -6.65 7.65
N TRP A 219 14.81 -7.54 6.76
CA TRP A 219 15.73 -8.37 5.99
C TRP A 219 16.70 -7.56 5.12
N LEU A 220 16.18 -6.55 4.44
CA LEU A 220 16.97 -5.73 3.53
C LEU A 220 17.85 -4.71 4.23
N THR A 221 17.43 -4.25 5.42
CA THR A 221 18.04 -3.04 6.02
C THR A 221 18.76 -3.33 7.33
N PHE A 222 18.08 -3.88 8.34
CA PHE A 222 18.58 -3.90 9.72
C PHE A 222 18.89 -5.30 10.24
N ARG A 223 18.15 -6.31 9.78
CA ARG A 223 18.27 -7.72 10.23
C ARG A 223 18.03 -7.89 11.74
N ARG A 224 17.13 -7.11 12.32
CA ARG A 224 16.78 -7.20 13.76
C ARG A 224 15.88 -8.41 13.97
N LEU A 225 16.48 -9.52 14.39
CA LEU A 225 15.81 -10.80 14.58
C LEU A 225 14.55 -10.72 15.47
N PRO A 226 14.53 -10.00 16.61
CA PRO A 226 13.31 -9.90 17.43
C PRO A 226 12.12 -9.28 16.67
N ARG A 227 12.37 -8.25 15.85
CA ARG A 227 11.31 -7.64 15.03
C ARG A 227 10.83 -8.59 13.94
N MET A 228 11.75 -9.31 13.28
CA MET A 228 11.40 -10.31 12.26
C MET A 228 10.55 -11.44 12.86
N LEU A 229 10.90 -11.92 14.05
CA LEU A 229 10.10 -12.94 14.76
C LEU A 229 8.71 -12.41 15.12
N LEU A 230 8.61 -11.19 15.62
CA LEU A 230 7.31 -10.57 15.90
C LEU A 230 6.45 -10.44 14.65
N PHE A 231 7.02 -10.00 13.52
CA PHE A 231 6.30 -9.94 12.26
C PHE A 231 5.89 -11.32 11.74
N LEU A 232 6.76 -12.33 11.89
CA LEU A 232 6.43 -13.70 11.53
C LEU A 232 5.30 -14.26 12.38
N THR A 233 5.31 -14.00 13.69
CA THR A 233 4.20 -14.36 14.59
C THR A 233 2.91 -13.68 14.17
N GLY A 234 2.95 -12.38 13.85
CA GLY A 234 1.79 -11.66 13.33
C GLY A 234 1.28 -12.23 12.00
N LEU A 235 2.19 -12.62 11.10
CA LEU A 235 1.85 -13.26 9.83
C LEU A 235 1.14 -14.61 10.05
N LEU A 236 1.65 -15.44 10.95
CA LEU A 236 1.07 -16.73 11.30
C LEU A 236 -0.31 -16.57 11.94
N THR A 237 -0.45 -15.69 12.95
CA THR A 237 -1.70 -15.48 13.68
C THR A 237 -2.81 -14.83 12.87
N SER A 238 -2.46 -14.16 11.77
CA SER A 238 -3.43 -13.62 10.81
C SER A 238 -4.16 -14.68 10.00
N VAL A 239 -3.54 -15.87 9.84
CA VAL A 239 -4.04 -17.00 9.03
C VAL A 239 -4.54 -16.52 7.66
N SER A 240 -3.73 -15.71 6.96
CA SER A 240 -4.09 -15.11 5.69
C SER A 240 -3.02 -15.37 4.62
N GLY A 241 -3.44 -15.91 3.48
CA GLY A 241 -2.54 -16.22 2.35
C GLY A 241 -1.91 -15.00 1.68
N THR A 242 -2.52 -13.80 1.80
CA THR A 242 -2.06 -12.61 1.07
C THR A 242 -0.69 -12.11 1.52
N GLY A 243 -0.39 -12.16 2.82
CA GLY A 243 0.94 -11.83 3.33
C GLY A 243 2.00 -12.84 2.88
N TRP A 244 1.67 -14.13 2.85
CA TRP A 244 2.57 -15.16 2.33
C TRP A 244 2.86 -14.95 0.84
N LEU A 245 1.88 -14.51 0.05
CA LEU A 245 2.09 -14.17 -1.37
C LEU A 245 3.07 -13.01 -1.52
N VAL A 246 2.95 -11.94 -0.70
CA VAL A 246 3.89 -10.82 -0.69
C VAL A 246 5.31 -11.31 -0.36
N LEU A 247 5.46 -12.14 0.66
CA LEU A 247 6.75 -12.69 1.07
C LEU A 247 7.33 -13.62 0.00
N ALA A 248 6.52 -14.51 -0.57
CA ALA A 248 6.93 -15.42 -1.65
C ALA A 248 7.45 -14.67 -2.89
N THR A 249 6.76 -13.59 -3.28
CA THR A 249 7.20 -12.75 -4.41
C THR A 249 8.56 -12.11 -4.15
N PHE A 250 8.79 -11.62 -2.92
CA PHE A 250 10.08 -11.08 -2.52
C PHE A 250 11.18 -12.16 -2.52
N LEU A 251 10.88 -13.34 -1.97
CA LEU A 251 11.82 -14.46 -1.92
C LEU A 251 12.18 -14.95 -3.33
N ALA A 252 11.19 -15.15 -4.21
CA ALA A 252 11.39 -15.52 -5.60
C ALA A 252 12.30 -14.51 -6.33
N ARG A 253 12.01 -13.22 -6.20
CA ARG A 253 12.88 -12.17 -6.75
C ARG A 253 14.30 -12.25 -6.20
N SER A 254 14.45 -12.46 -4.89
CA SER A 254 15.76 -12.53 -4.23
C SER A 254 16.59 -13.72 -4.69
N VAL A 255 15.95 -14.83 -5.03
CA VAL A 255 16.59 -15.99 -5.65
C VAL A 255 17.02 -15.68 -7.08
N LEU A 256 16.12 -15.09 -7.89
CA LEU A 256 16.39 -14.82 -9.31
C LEU A 256 17.47 -13.75 -9.53
N THR A 257 17.60 -12.79 -8.61
CA THR A 257 18.53 -11.64 -8.77
C THR A 257 19.68 -11.64 -7.77
N GLY A 258 19.73 -12.62 -6.88
CA GLY A 258 20.68 -12.66 -5.77
C GLY A 258 21.98 -13.35 -6.09
N SER A 259 23.03 -13.02 -5.32
CA SER A 259 24.26 -13.81 -5.27
C SER A 259 24.00 -15.16 -4.57
N PRO A 260 24.85 -16.18 -4.75
CA PRO A 260 24.71 -17.49 -4.07
C PRO A 260 24.53 -17.36 -2.54
N ARG A 261 25.21 -16.39 -1.92
CA ARG A 261 25.04 -16.10 -0.48
C ARG A 261 23.65 -15.59 -0.13
N ASN A 262 23.03 -14.82 -1.01
CA ASN A 262 21.65 -14.36 -0.82
C ASN A 262 20.64 -15.48 -1.01
N VAL A 263 20.89 -16.38 -1.98
CA VAL A 263 20.08 -17.60 -2.18
C VAL A 263 20.09 -18.45 -0.92
N LEU A 264 21.27 -18.71 -0.34
CA LEU A 264 21.38 -19.49 0.90
C LEU A 264 20.61 -18.85 2.06
N ARG A 265 20.67 -17.52 2.20
CA ARG A 265 19.89 -16.79 3.22
C ARG A 265 18.38 -16.88 2.98
N VAL A 266 17.95 -16.81 1.73
CA VAL A 266 16.54 -17.00 1.37
C VAL A 266 16.10 -18.42 1.73
N LEU A 267 16.91 -19.45 1.43
CA LEU A 267 16.62 -20.82 1.82
C LEU A 267 16.54 -20.96 3.35
N ALA A 268 17.44 -20.30 4.09
CA ALA A 268 17.37 -20.28 5.55
C ALA A 268 16.07 -19.62 6.06
N LEU A 269 15.63 -18.51 5.45
CA LEU A 269 14.35 -17.88 5.80
C LEU A 269 13.16 -18.79 5.49
N ILE A 270 13.16 -19.46 4.34
CA ILE A 270 12.15 -20.45 3.98
C ILE A 270 12.12 -21.58 5.03
N ALA A 271 13.28 -22.12 5.41
CA ALA A 271 13.38 -23.15 6.43
C ALA A 271 12.82 -22.69 7.79
N ILE A 272 13.12 -21.44 8.20
CA ILE A 272 12.55 -20.82 9.41
C ILE A 272 11.01 -20.72 9.29
N CYS A 273 10.48 -20.27 8.15
CA CYS A 273 9.04 -20.20 7.92
C CYS A 273 8.38 -21.59 7.98
N ILE A 274 8.99 -22.60 7.35
CA ILE A 274 8.50 -23.98 7.41
C ILE A 274 8.54 -24.49 8.86
N ALA A 275 9.63 -24.33 9.57
CA ALA A 275 9.74 -24.71 10.98
C ALA A 275 8.69 -24.02 11.85
N ALA A 276 8.44 -22.71 11.62
CA ALA A 276 7.43 -21.96 12.34
C ALA A 276 6.00 -22.47 12.04
N ILE A 277 5.68 -22.80 10.77
CA ILE A 277 4.40 -23.39 10.38
C ILE A 277 4.23 -24.77 10.99
N THR A 278 5.29 -25.60 10.98
CA THR A 278 5.27 -26.93 11.59
C THR A 278 5.08 -26.85 13.10
N ALA A 279 5.80 -25.97 13.79
CA ALA A 279 5.63 -25.74 15.22
C ALA A 279 4.21 -25.23 15.55
N ALA A 280 3.68 -24.28 14.75
CA ALA A 280 2.30 -23.84 14.86
C ALA A 280 1.30 -25.00 14.64
N GLY A 281 1.62 -25.93 13.73
CA GLY A 281 0.80 -27.11 13.47
C GLY A 281 0.73 -28.10 14.65
N VAL A 282 1.82 -28.21 15.37
CA VAL A 282 1.87 -29.04 16.59
C VAL A 282 1.08 -28.38 17.73
N LEU A 283 1.27 -27.07 17.91
CA LEU A 283 0.66 -26.31 19.01
C LEU A 283 -0.82 -25.97 18.74
N LEU A 284 -1.16 -25.68 17.50
CA LEU A 284 -2.49 -25.22 17.07
C LEU A 284 -2.86 -25.83 15.71
N PRO A 285 -3.21 -27.12 15.65
CA PRO A 285 -3.46 -27.84 14.39
C PRO A 285 -4.55 -27.21 13.52
N THR A 286 -5.51 -26.53 14.13
CA THR A 286 -6.56 -25.78 13.40
C THR A 286 -6.05 -24.61 12.59
N ILE A 287 -4.95 -23.97 13.00
CA ILE A 287 -4.32 -22.86 12.24
C ILE A 287 -3.66 -23.40 10.98
N THR A 288 -2.94 -24.51 11.07
CA THR A 288 -2.26 -25.11 9.91
C THR A 288 -3.28 -25.69 8.92
N ALA A 289 -4.29 -26.41 9.37
CA ALA A 289 -5.39 -26.86 8.51
C ALA A 289 -6.00 -25.68 7.74
N SER A 290 -6.33 -24.60 8.44
CA SER A 290 -6.90 -23.39 7.83
C SER A 290 -5.95 -22.69 6.85
N LEU A 291 -4.62 -22.80 7.01
CA LEU A 291 -3.66 -22.27 6.03
C LEU A 291 -3.65 -23.10 4.74
N PHE A 292 -3.72 -24.41 4.85
CA PHE A 292 -3.79 -25.31 3.67
C PHE A 292 -5.12 -25.21 2.94
N ASP A 293 -6.24 -25.04 3.65
CA ASP A 293 -7.57 -24.83 3.04
C ASP A 293 -7.63 -23.58 2.17
N ARG A 294 -6.74 -22.59 2.40
CA ARG A 294 -6.62 -21.39 1.55
C ARG A 294 -6.26 -21.68 0.11
N VAL A 295 -5.54 -22.77 -0.17
CA VAL A 295 -5.23 -23.18 -1.54
C VAL A 295 -6.51 -23.61 -2.27
N HIS A 296 -7.41 -24.28 -1.59
CA HIS A 296 -8.69 -24.71 -2.15
C HIS A 296 -9.69 -23.56 -2.38
N GLU A 297 -9.53 -22.41 -1.71
CA GLU A 297 -10.39 -21.23 -1.93
C GLU A 297 -10.34 -20.72 -3.36
N LEU A 298 -9.25 -20.94 -4.10
CA LEU A 298 -9.13 -20.48 -5.50
C LEU A 298 -10.10 -21.22 -6.44
N SER A 299 -10.51 -22.42 -6.10
CA SER A 299 -11.42 -23.25 -6.89
C SER A 299 -12.89 -23.18 -6.40
N GLN A 300 -13.16 -22.54 -5.26
CA GLN A 300 -14.49 -22.49 -4.66
C GLN A 300 -15.20 -21.16 -4.97
N PRO A 301 -16.23 -21.14 -5.84
CA PRO A 301 -17.04 -19.96 -6.09
C PRO A 301 -17.61 -19.38 -4.78
N GLY A 302 -17.52 -18.03 -4.63
CA GLY A 302 -17.99 -17.34 -3.42
C GLY A 302 -16.97 -17.23 -2.29
N SER A 303 -15.84 -17.94 -2.35
CA SER A 303 -14.74 -17.76 -1.42
C SER A 303 -14.02 -16.42 -1.62
N SER A 304 -13.28 -15.96 -0.59
CA SER A 304 -12.49 -14.73 -0.66
C SER A 304 -11.36 -14.83 -1.69
N GLY A 305 -10.72 -16.00 -1.83
CA GLY A 305 -9.69 -16.25 -2.81
C GLY A 305 -10.23 -16.18 -4.25
N TYR A 306 -11.33 -16.86 -4.51
CA TYR A 306 -12.02 -16.84 -5.81
C TYR A 306 -12.43 -15.41 -6.20
N ALA A 307 -13.04 -14.67 -5.26
CA ALA A 307 -13.51 -13.31 -5.48
C ALA A 307 -12.38 -12.32 -5.80
N ARG A 308 -11.14 -12.57 -5.35
CA ARG A 308 -9.99 -11.68 -5.57
C ARG A 308 -9.13 -12.07 -6.77
N PHE A 309 -9.01 -13.38 -7.05
CA PHE A 309 -8.05 -13.86 -8.04
C PHE A 309 -8.68 -14.39 -9.33
N ILE A 310 -9.95 -14.81 -9.31
CA ILE A 310 -10.63 -15.38 -10.47
C ILE A 310 -11.66 -14.40 -11.04
N THR A 311 -12.57 -13.90 -10.20
CA THR A 311 -13.70 -13.10 -10.69
C THR A 311 -13.31 -11.75 -11.31
N PRO A 312 -12.18 -11.06 -10.95
CA PRO A 312 -11.74 -9.85 -11.66
C PRO A 312 -11.48 -10.09 -13.14
N PHE A 313 -10.86 -11.24 -13.48
CA PHE A 313 -10.59 -11.60 -14.86
C PHE A 313 -11.87 -11.98 -15.62
N MET A 314 -12.83 -12.63 -14.95
CA MET A 314 -14.15 -12.89 -15.52
C MET A 314 -14.91 -11.60 -15.81
N ALA A 315 -14.85 -10.62 -14.90
CA ALA A 315 -15.42 -9.29 -15.09
C ALA A 315 -14.76 -8.57 -16.26
N LEU A 316 -13.43 -8.58 -16.33
CA LEU A 316 -12.68 -8.00 -17.45
C LEU A 316 -13.04 -8.68 -18.77
N HIS A 317 -13.07 -10.02 -18.81
CA HIS A 317 -13.46 -10.77 -20.02
C HIS A 317 -14.85 -10.37 -20.51
N ARG A 318 -15.82 -10.24 -19.62
CA ARG A 318 -17.16 -9.78 -19.96
C ARG A 318 -17.14 -8.38 -20.56
N VAL A 319 -16.40 -7.44 -19.95
CA VAL A 319 -16.28 -6.08 -20.49
C VAL A 319 -15.64 -6.09 -21.88
N LEU A 320 -14.55 -6.85 -22.06
CA LEU A 320 -13.86 -6.94 -23.35
C LEU A 320 -14.75 -7.54 -24.47
N ARG A 321 -15.69 -8.41 -24.10
CA ARG A 321 -16.61 -9.05 -25.06
C ARG A 321 -17.80 -8.14 -25.38
N ASP A 322 -18.39 -7.49 -24.38
CA ASP A 322 -19.70 -6.85 -24.48
C ASP A 322 -19.61 -5.32 -24.67
N ALA A 323 -18.46 -4.69 -24.33
CA ALA A 323 -18.26 -3.26 -24.52
C ALA A 323 -17.66 -2.92 -25.91
N PRO A 324 -17.85 -1.69 -26.40
CA PRO A 324 -17.23 -1.25 -27.64
C PRO A 324 -15.70 -1.35 -27.60
N ALA A 325 -15.06 -1.76 -28.70
CA ALA A 325 -13.60 -1.99 -28.76
C ALA A 325 -12.76 -0.78 -28.32
N TRP A 326 -13.20 0.44 -28.60
CA TRP A 326 -12.50 1.67 -28.17
C TRP A 326 -12.47 1.84 -26.65
N SER A 327 -13.38 1.21 -25.90
CA SER A 327 -13.39 1.24 -24.44
C SER A 327 -12.15 0.61 -23.80
N VAL A 328 -11.44 -0.27 -24.53
CA VAL A 328 -10.15 -0.81 -24.10
C VAL A 328 -9.11 0.32 -23.92
N LEU A 329 -9.16 1.34 -24.76
CA LEU A 329 -8.24 2.47 -24.72
C LEU A 329 -8.66 3.52 -23.69
N THR A 330 -9.96 3.85 -23.61
CA THR A 330 -10.49 4.96 -22.82
C THR A 330 -11.10 4.54 -21.49
N GLY A 331 -11.49 3.28 -21.33
CA GLY A 331 -12.25 2.78 -20.18
C GLY A 331 -13.75 3.04 -20.27
N LEU A 332 -14.46 2.50 -19.27
CA LEU A 332 -15.93 2.61 -19.12
C LEU A 332 -16.38 3.89 -18.39
N GLY A 333 -15.44 4.62 -17.80
CA GLY A 333 -15.69 5.76 -16.93
C GLY A 333 -15.53 5.45 -15.44
N PRO A 334 -15.37 6.51 -14.61
CA PRO A 334 -15.07 6.38 -13.19
C PRO A 334 -16.18 5.64 -12.42
N GLY A 335 -15.81 4.62 -11.65
CA GLY A 335 -16.75 3.83 -10.84
C GLY A 335 -17.71 2.95 -11.62
N ALA A 336 -17.64 2.94 -12.96
CA ALA A 336 -18.51 2.10 -13.80
C ALA A 336 -18.29 0.61 -13.52
N SER A 337 -17.08 0.22 -13.17
CA SER A 337 -16.76 -1.17 -12.81
C SER A 337 -17.54 -1.69 -11.60
N GLN A 338 -17.85 -0.82 -10.65
CA GLN A 338 -18.66 -1.17 -9.45
C GLN A 338 -20.16 -1.30 -9.76
N ALA A 339 -20.61 -0.65 -10.83
CA ALA A 339 -22.00 -0.69 -11.25
C ALA A 339 -22.28 -1.87 -12.20
N LEU A 340 -21.24 -2.59 -12.63
CA LEU A 340 -21.38 -3.75 -13.51
C LEU A 340 -22.14 -4.87 -12.76
N LEU A 341 -23.30 -5.23 -13.30
CA LEU A 341 -24.11 -6.31 -12.74
C LEU A 341 -23.55 -7.67 -13.18
N LEU A 342 -22.98 -8.39 -12.24
CA LEU A 342 -22.48 -9.75 -12.44
C LEU A 342 -23.24 -10.74 -11.56
N PRO A 343 -23.42 -12.00 -11.99
CA PRO A 343 -24.14 -13.02 -11.22
C PRO A 343 -23.35 -13.54 -10.03
N PHE A 344 -22.15 -13.03 -9.81
CA PHE A 344 -21.25 -13.45 -8.72
C PHE A 344 -20.65 -12.23 -8.02
N ARG A 345 -20.30 -12.41 -6.75
CA ARG A 345 -19.55 -11.41 -5.98
C ARG A 345 -18.13 -11.32 -6.53
N TYR A 346 -17.65 -10.12 -6.80
CA TYR A 346 -16.28 -9.87 -7.25
C TYR A 346 -15.65 -8.71 -6.48
N GLN A 347 -14.33 -8.75 -6.43
CA GLN A 347 -13.52 -7.71 -5.82
C GLN A 347 -12.39 -7.38 -6.79
N LEU A 348 -12.52 -6.26 -7.50
CA LEU A 348 -11.55 -5.87 -8.51
C LEU A 348 -10.21 -5.54 -7.86
N ASN A 349 -9.15 -6.11 -8.41
CA ASN A 349 -7.80 -5.65 -8.12
C ASN A 349 -7.51 -4.32 -8.84
N THR A 350 -6.56 -3.56 -8.31
CA THR A 350 -6.27 -2.20 -8.77
C THR A 350 -5.97 -2.11 -10.28
N PRO A 351 -5.13 -2.94 -10.92
CA PRO A 351 -4.88 -2.85 -12.34
C PRO A 351 -6.11 -3.12 -13.20
N ILE A 352 -6.89 -4.15 -12.86
CA ILE A 352 -8.09 -4.49 -13.62
C ILE A 352 -9.12 -3.37 -13.46
N LYS A 353 -9.28 -2.82 -12.26
CA LYS A 353 -10.17 -1.67 -12.04
C LYS A 353 -9.76 -0.46 -12.87
N ILE A 354 -8.47 -0.08 -12.85
CA ILE A 354 -7.97 1.05 -13.64
C ILE A 354 -8.15 0.76 -15.14
N LEU A 355 -7.83 -0.45 -15.59
CA LEU A 355 -8.01 -0.83 -16.99
C LEU A 355 -9.49 -0.75 -17.41
N MET A 356 -10.41 -1.24 -16.59
CA MET A 356 -11.84 -1.18 -16.90
C MET A 356 -12.38 0.26 -16.86
N GLU A 357 -11.96 1.08 -15.92
CA GLU A 357 -12.51 2.43 -15.74
C GLU A 357 -11.84 3.50 -16.59
N TYR A 358 -10.52 3.38 -16.86
CA TYR A 358 -9.71 4.40 -17.54
C TYR A 358 -8.88 3.88 -18.71
N GLY A 359 -9.08 2.64 -19.10
CA GLY A 359 -8.43 2.00 -20.24
C GLY A 359 -6.91 1.77 -20.09
N VAL A 360 -6.31 1.33 -21.19
CA VAL A 360 -4.86 1.05 -21.26
C VAL A 360 -4.03 2.31 -20.99
N PHE A 361 -4.44 3.47 -21.50
CA PHE A 361 -3.71 4.72 -21.29
C PHE A 361 -3.74 5.16 -19.82
N GLY A 362 -4.89 5.03 -19.13
CA GLY A 362 -5.00 5.28 -17.71
C GLY A 362 -4.12 4.35 -16.87
N LEU A 363 -4.13 3.06 -17.19
CA LEU A 363 -3.27 2.05 -16.56
C LEU A 363 -1.78 2.35 -16.80
N SER A 364 -1.39 2.70 -18.03
CA SER A 364 0.00 3.04 -18.36
C SER A 364 0.49 4.29 -17.64
N SER A 365 -0.34 5.33 -17.56
CA SER A 365 -0.01 6.55 -16.81
C SER A 365 0.16 6.28 -15.32
N TYR A 366 -0.69 5.44 -14.72
CA TYR A 366 -0.60 5.02 -13.32
C TYR A 366 0.64 4.15 -13.07
N ALA A 367 0.92 3.19 -13.95
CA ALA A 367 2.13 2.37 -13.88
C ALA A 367 3.40 3.24 -13.99
N GLY A 368 3.41 4.22 -14.90
CA GLY A 368 4.49 5.21 -15.04
C GLY A 368 4.73 5.98 -13.75
N LEU A 369 3.65 6.44 -13.07
CA LEU A 369 3.73 7.12 -11.80
C LEU A 369 4.40 6.25 -10.72
N LEU A 370 4.05 4.97 -10.63
CA LEU A 370 4.65 4.02 -9.69
C LEU A 370 6.11 3.69 -10.04
N LEU A 371 6.43 3.50 -11.32
CA LEU A 371 7.78 3.17 -11.78
C LEU A 371 8.76 4.33 -11.58
N LEU A 372 8.32 5.58 -11.69
CA LEU A 372 9.13 6.75 -11.37
C LEU A 372 9.54 6.83 -9.89
N ALA A 373 8.88 6.07 -9.02
CA ALA A 373 9.29 5.93 -7.63
C ALA A 373 10.58 5.11 -7.46
N ARG A 374 11.00 4.36 -8.48
CA ARG A 374 12.18 3.48 -8.41
C ARG A 374 13.48 4.27 -8.53
N ARG A 375 14.31 4.30 -7.47
CA ARG A 375 15.62 4.99 -7.47
C ARG A 375 16.81 4.13 -7.06
N SER A 376 16.61 3.06 -6.28
CA SER A 376 17.69 2.18 -5.81
C SER A 376 17.37 0.70 -5.99
N ALA A 377 18.39 -0.17 -5.94
CA ALA A 377 18.20 -1.63 -5.98
C ALA A 377 17.37 -2.12 -4.78
N ARG A 378 17.55 -1.51 -3.61
CA ARG A 378 16.79 -1.81 -2.39
C ARG A 378 15.33 -1.39 -2.54
N GLN A 379 15.08 -0.18 -3.03
CA GLN A 379 13.73 0.30 -3.36
C GLN A 379 13.06 -0.64 -4.36
N SER A 380 13.80 -1.12 -5.38
CA SER A 380 13.27 -2.10 -6.34
C SER A 380 12.92 -3.44 -5.70
N ALA A 381 13.71 -3.91 -4.73
CA ALA A 381 13.44 -5.16 -4.02
C ALA A 381 12.18 -5.08 -3.15
N LEU A 382 11.88 -3.92 -2.56
CA LEU A 382 10.65 -3.68 -1.83
C LEU A 382 9.47 -3.37 -2.76
N LEU A 383 9.72 -2.68 -3.87
CA LEU A 383 8.67 -2.28 -4.82
C LEU A 383 7.91 -3.48 -5.40
N VAL A 384 8.59 -4.58 -5.71
CA VAL A 384 7.95 -5.78 -6.27
C VAL A 384 6.90 -6.38 -5.31
N PRO A 385 7.20 -6.66 -4.03
CA PRO A 385 6.20 -7.10 -3.06
C PRO A 385 5.05 -6.10 -2.89
N LEU A 386 5.35 -4.80 -2.88
CA LEU A 386 4.32 -3.76 -2.78
C LEU A 386 3.43 -3.71 -4.02
N LEU A 387 3.97 -3.89 -5.22
CA LEU A 387 3.19 -4.00 -6.45
C LEU A 387 2.30 -5.25 -6.43
N VAL A 388 2.81 -6.38 -5.95
CA VAL A 388 1.99 -7.59 -5.73
C VAL A 388 0.86 -7.30 -4.75
N LEU A 389 1.15 -6.61 -3.66
CA LEU A 389 0.17 -6.18 -2.68
C LEU A 389 -0.91 -5.29 -3.31
N LEU A 390 -0.52 -4.33 -4.16
CA LEU A 390 -1.44 -3.48 -4.90
C LEU A 390 -2.24 -4.22 -5.97
N MET A 391 -1.59 -5.17 -6.67
CA MET A 391 -2.17 -5.81 -7.85
C MET A 391 -3.09 -6.97 -7.52
N PHE A 392 -2.72 -7.82 -6.57
CA PHE A 392 -3.37 -9.12 -6.40
C PHE A 392 -4.19 -9.27 -5.13
N THR A 393 -4.06 -8.38 -4.17
CA THR A 393 -4.66 -8.58 -2.85
C THR A 393 -5.99 -7.90 -2.63
N GLY A 394 -6.57 -7.35 -3.67
CA GLY A 394 -7.91 -6.76 -3.64
C GLY A 394 -7.95 -5.28 -3.94
N GLY A 395 -9.15 -4.74 -4.05
CA GLY A 395 -9.44 -3.40 -4.51
C GLY A 395 -8.97 -2.30 -3.57
N TYR A 396 -7.68 -2.02 -3.54
CA TYR A 396 -7.15 -0.88 -2.78
C TYR A 396 -7.82 0.44 -3.13
N GLN A 397 -8.37 0.55 -4.33
CA GLN A 397 -9.18 1.70 -4.74
C GLN A 397 -10.61 1.64 -4.24
N GLU A 398 -11.12 0.46 -3.94
CA GLU A 398 -12.44 0.28 -3.32
C GLU A 398 -12.40 0.48 -1.81
N PHE A 399 -11.21 0.26 -1.21
CA PHE A 399 -10.99 0.33 0.23
C PHE A 399 -10.07 1.50 0.59
N PRO A 400 -10.63 2.70 0.75
CA PRO A 400 -9.90 3.91 1.09
C PRO A 400 -8.86 3.78 2.21
N PRO A 401 -9.14 3.05 3.32
CA PRO A 401 -8.20 2.96 4.43
C PRO A 401 -6.88 2.26 4.08
N ILE A 402 -6.88 1.41 3.04
CA ILE A 402 -5.74 0.59 2.68
C ILE A 402 -4.89 1.24 1.60
N LEU A 403 -5.54 1.90 0.63
CA LEU A 403 -4.82 2.53 -0.48
C LEU A 403 -3.86 3.60 0.00
N PHE A 404 -4.28 4.42 0.97
CA PHE A 404 -3.50 5.57 1.40
C PHE A 404 -2.14 5.18 2.00
N PRO A 405 -2.02 4.24 2.96
CA PRO A 405 -0.72 3.79 3.46
C PRO A 405 0.17 3.23 2.37
N VAL A 406 -0.38 2.46 1.44
CA VAL A 406 0.40 1.82 0.38
C VAL A 406 0.91 2.85 -0.62
N VAL A 407 0.07 3.78 -1.08
CA VAL A 407 0.49 4.87 -1.96
C VAL A 407 1.52 5.75 -1.27
N LEU A 408 1.34 6.03 0.00
CA LEU A 408 2.30 6.81 0.79
C LEU A 408 3.62 6.08 0.96
N MET A 409 3.59 4.80 1.33
CA MET A 409 4.79 4.00 1.46
C MET A 409 5.55 3.87 0.14
N THR A 410 4.84 3.74 -0.98
CA THR A 410 5.47 3.56 -2.30
C THR A 410 5.93 4.86 -2.94
N THR A 411 5.25 5.97 -2.67
CA THR A 411 5.44 7.20 -3.45
C THR A 411 6.06 8.34 -2.69
N VAL A 412 5.57 8.72 -1.54
CA VAL A 412 6.11 9.87 -0.81
C VAL A 412 7.46 9.54 -0.18
N ALA A 413 7.59 8.32 0.29
CA ALA A 413 8.72 7.87 1.06
C ALA A 413 10.00 7.62 0.25
N PHE A 414 9.84 7.05 -0.95
CA PHE A 414 10.99 6.70 -1.77
C PHE A 414 11.62 7.88 -2.53
N LEU A 415 11.03 9.03 -2.46
CA LEU A 415 11.29 10.10 -3.41
C LEU A 415 12.25 11.19 -3.00
N GLY A 416 12.43 11.38 -1.75
CA GLY A 416 13.38 12.35 -1.20
C GLY A 416 14.70 11.72 -0.73
N THR A 417 14.81 10.38 -0.72
CA THR A 417 15.98 9.72 -0.17
C THR A 417 17.15 9.76 -1.16
N ALA A 418 18.23 10.45 -0.81
CA ALA A 418 19.51 10.22 -1.47
C ALA A 418 19.99 8.81 -1.08
N ALA A 419 20.58 8.10 -2.04
CA ALA A 419 21.32 6.90 -1.73
C ALA A 419 22.56 7.26 -0.88
N GLU A 420 22.38 7.36 0.44
CA GLU A 420 23.51 7.41 1.35
C GLU A 420 24.01 5.99 1.62
N PRO A 421 25.32 5.75 1.54
CA PRO A 421 25.88 4.48 1.96
C PRO A 421 25.53 4.26 3.45
N LEU A 422 25.10 3.05 3.80
CA LEU A 422 24.87 2.68 5.20
C LEU A 422 26.15 2.92 6.00
N PRO A 423 26.08 3.50 7.22
CA PRO A 423 27.23 3.53 8.10
C PRO A 423 27.70 2.09 8.36
N GLY A 424 28.90 1.75 7.94
CA GLY A 424 29.49 0.41 8.08
C GLY A 424 29.44 -0.49 6.84
N GLY A 425 28.81 -0.09 5.75
CA GLY A 425 28.85 -0.81 4.49
C GLY A 425 30.20 -0.66 3.79
N ARG A 426 31.09 -1.64 3.90
CA ARG A 426 32.27 -1.72 3.02
C ARG A 426 31.77 -1.64 1.58
N ARG A 427 32.30 -0.70 0.81
CA ARG A 427 32.11 -0.67 -0.64
C ARG A 427 32.49 -2.06 -1.16
N PRO A 428 31.71 -2.68 -2.05
CA PRO A 428 32.21 -3.85 -2.75
C PRO A 428 33.54 -3.43 -3.44
N PRO A 429 34.58 -4.25 -3.41
CA PRO A 429 35.80 -3.98 -4.16
C PRO A 429 35.45 -3.78 -5.65
N PRO A 430 36.24 -2.98 -6.38
CA PRO A 430 36.01 -2.66 -7.77
C PRO A 430 35.93 -3.90 -8.67
#